data_c1fe0410415b3e14b05516914619fb4d
#
_entry.id   c1fe0410415b3e14b05516914619fb4d
#
_cell.length_a   1.000
_cell.length_b   1.000
_cell.length_c   1.000
_cell.angle_alpha   90.00
_cell.angle_beta   90.00
_cell.angle_gamma   90.00
#
_symmetry.space_group_name_H-M   'P 1'
#
loop_
_entity.id
_entity.type
_entity.pdbx_description
1 polymer ?
#
loop_
_entity_poly.entity_id
_entity_poly.type
_entity_poly.pdbx_seq_one_letter_code
_entity_poly.pdbx_strand_id
1 'polypeptide(L)'
;MSVFKSFAHEMLREIYEQPAALRRTLALYLDGNRLRQDMADQLAGWANPAGEVLIAASGSSRHSGLAAEILLEDLCGLAVDVEYSSEYSCRGGSDSRRPAVIVISQSGETSDTLAALREVSQRGEKTLAITNADLSTMALEAGVSMPLAAGVEKAIPATKSFTCQLAVLFLLTLYEAKRLGRMGAASATHKPKP
;
A
#
# COMPACT_ATOMS: atom_id res chain seq x y z
N MET A 1 -15.49 -23.64 -22.03
CA MET A 1 -15.06 -24.80 -21.21
C MET A 1 -13.86 -24.37 -20.40
N SER A 2 -14.05 -24.17 -19.10
CA SER A 2 -12.95 -23.88 -18.16
C SER A 2 -12.17 -25.15 -17.95
N VAL A 3 -10.94 -25.21 -18.47
CA VAL A 3 -9.99 -26.28 -18.15
C VAL A 3 -9.55 -26.02 -16.71
N PHE A 4 -10.13 -26.72 -15.75
CA PHE A 4 -9.63 -26.76 -14.38
C PHE A 4 -8.21 -27.37 -14.42
N LYS A 5 -7.18 -26.52 -14.48
CA LYS A 5 -5.81 -26.98 -14.28
C LYS A 5 -5.72 -27.45 -12.83
N SER A 6 -5.49 -28.75 -12.63
CA SER A 6 -5.07 -29.28 -11.34
C SER A 6 -3.67 -28.76 -11.07
N PHE A 7 -3.48 -27.98 -10.00
CA PHE A 7 -2.18 -27.52 -9.55
C PHE A 7 -1.65 -28.45 -8.46
N ALA A 8 -0.37 -28.78 -8.52
CA ALA A 8 0.28 -29.64 -7.53
C ALA A 8 0.33 -28.99 -6.14
N HIS A 9 0.37 -27.64 -6.07
CA HIS A 9 0.49 -26.90 -4.82
C HIS A 9 -0.35 -25.61 -4.89
N GLU A 10 -0.89 -25.18 -3.74
CA GLU A 10 -1.65 -23.94 -3.60
C GLU A 10 -0.85 -22.73 -4.09
N MET A 11 0.41 -22.62 -3.72
CA MET A 11 1.27 -21.51 -4.16
C MET A 11 1.36 -21.41 -5.70
N LEU A 12 1.48 -22.54 -6.39
CA LEU A 12 1.53 -22.54 -7.87
C LEU A 12 0.20 -22.04 -8.45
N ARG A 13 -0.92 -22.46 -7.88
CA ARG A 13 -2.26 -21.96 -8.26
C ARG A 13 -2.33 -20.44 -8.07
N GLU A 14 -1.91 -19.95 -6.92
CA GLU A 14 -1.96 -18.52 -6.55
C GLU A 14 -1.03 -17.68 -7.44
N ILE A 15 0.12 -18.21 -7.86
CA ILE A 15 0.97 -17.56 -8.87
C ILE A 15 0.21 -17.36 -10.19
N TYR A 16 -0.50 -18.38 -10.65
CA TYR A 16 -1.31 -18.26 -11.89
C TYR A 16 -2.56 -17.39 -11.73
N GLU A 17 -3.03 -17.18 -10.51
CA GLU A 17 -4.16 -16.29 -10.21
C GLU A 17 -3.78 -14.80 -10.24
N GLN A 18 -2.50 -14.43 -10.19
CA GLN A 18 -2.04 -13.04 -10.13
C GLN A 18 -2.66 -12.12 -11.20
N PRO A 19 -2.73 -12.48 -12.50
CA PRO A 19 -3.31 -11.58 -13.49
C PRO A 19 -4.80 -11.30 -13.25
N ALA A 20 -5.54 -12.28 -12.75
CA ALA A 20 -6.95 -12.11 -12.41
C ALA A 20 -7.13 -11.29 -11.13
N ALA A 21 -6.28 -11.52 -10.12
CA ALA A 21 -6.26 -10.77 -8.87
C ALA A 21 -5.95 -9.28 -9.12
N LEU A 22 -4.95 -8.99 -9.95
CA LEU A 22 -4.62 -7.62 -10.36
C LEU A 22 -5.80 -6.91 -11.04
N ARG A 23 -6.44 -7.57 -12.01
CA ARG A 23 -7.60 -6.97 -12.68
C ARG A 23 -8.73 -6.63 -11.71
N ARG A 24 -9.05 -7.54 -10.78
CA ARG A 24 -10.06 -7.29 -9.75
C ARG A 24 -9.66 -6.15 -8.84
N THR A 25 -8.41 -6.12 -8.38
CA THR A 25 -7.90 -5.04 -7.51
C THR A 25 -7.94 -3.70 -8.22
N LEU A 26 -7.45 -3.61 -9.45
CA LEU A 26 -7.47 -2.37 -10.23
C LEU A 26 -8.89 -1.88 -10.51
N ALA A 27 -9.85 -2.79 -10.72
CA ALA A 27 -11.25 -2.45 -10.94
C ALA A 27 -11.93 -1.80 -9.71
N LEU A 28 -11.38 -1.95 -8.51
CA LEU A 28 -11.85 -1.20 -7.33
C LEU A 28 -11.54 0.30 -7.44
N TYR A 29 -10.47 0.65 -8.13
CA TYR A 29 -9.89 1.99 -8.13
C TYR A 29 -10.08 2.75 -9.44
N LEU A 30 -10.22 2.05 -10.56
CA LEU A 30 -10.20 2.64 -11.89
C LEU A 30 -11.58 2.55 -12.57
N ASP A 31 -11.95 3.66 -13.19
CA ASP A 31 -12.99 3.72 -14.23
C ASP A 31 -12.30 4.09 -15.54
N GLY A 32 -12.17 3.11 -16.44
CA GLY A 32 -11.31 3.20 -17.62
C GLY A 32 -9.85 3.48 -17.21
N ASN A 33 -9.32 4.61 -17.67
CA ASN A 33 -7.94 5.05 -17.37
C ASN A 33 -7.86 6.13 -16.28
N ARG A 34 -8.92 6.32 -15.49
CA ARG A 34 -8.98 7.35 -14.46
C ARG A 34 -9.24 6.73 -13.09
N LEU A 35 -8.64 7.31 -12.07
CA LEU A 35 -9.00 6.98 -10.70
C LEU A 35 -10.48 7.38 -10.48
N ARG A 36 -11.23 6.50 -9.84
CA ARG A 36 -12.61 6.74 -9.44
C ARG A 36 -12.70 7.94 -8.52
N GLN A 37 -13.72 8.76 -8.68
CA GLN A 37 -13.86 10.01 -7.92
C GLN A 37 -14.00 9.76 -6.42
N ASP A 38 -14.77 8.73 -6.02
CA ASP A 38 -14.95 8.34 -4.63
C ASP A 38 -13.62 8.00 -3.92
N MET A 39 -12.70 7.32 -4.64
CA MET A 39 -11.36 7.04 -4.12
C MET A 39 -10.48 8.30 -4.08
N ALA A 40 -10.57 9.16 -5.08
CA ALA A 40 -9.84 10.42 -5.09
C ALA A 40 -10.25 11.31 -3.90
N ASP A 41 -11.54 11.35 -3.58
CA ASP A 41 -12.07 12.13 -2.46
C ASP A 41 -11.61 11.57 -1.10
N GLN A 42 -11.57 10.24 -0.95
CA GLN A 42 -11.05 9.60 0.26
C GLN A 42 -9.54 9.88 0.45
N LEU A 43 -8.76 9.81 -0.62
CA LEU A 43 -7.32 10.05 -0.59
C LEU A 43 -6.97 11.54 -0.39
N ALA A 44 -7.85 12.47 -0.76
CA ALA A 44 -7.59 13.90 -0.64
C ALA A 44 -7.30 14.34 0.80
N GLY A 45 -7.88 13.66 1.78
CA GLY A 45 -7.67 13.92 3.20
C GLY A 45 -6.43 13.26 3.80
N TRP A 46 -5.86 12.24 3.15
CA TRP A 46 -4.78 11.45 3.72
C TRP A 46 -3.41 12.13 3.62
N ALA A 47 -3.11 12.77 2.51
CA ALA A 47 -1.79 13.33 2.25
C ALA A 47 -1.38 14.39 3.29
N ASN A 48 -0.17 14.25 3.84
CA ASN A 48 0.38 15.23 4.75
C ASN A 48 0.97 16.43 3.98
N PRO A 49 0.59 17.68 4.33
CA PRO A 49 1.21 18.86 3.75
C PRO A 49 2.72 18.97 4.01
N ALA A 50 3.23 18.34 5.08
CA ALA A 50 4.66 18.34 5.42
C ALA A 50 5.52 17.50 4.45
N GLY A 51 4.90 16.65 3.62
CA GLY A 51 5.61 15.87 2.60
C GLY A 51 6.38 14.67 3.14
N GLU A 52 6.06 14.21 4.36
CA GLU A 52 6.66 13.03 4.98
C GLU A 52 5.68 11.86 5.03
N VAL A 53 6.17 10.67 4.69
CA VAL A 53 5.42 9.42 4.72
C VAL A 53 6.21 8.37 5.48
N LEU A 54 5.54 7.65 6.36
CA LEU A 54 6.07 6.45 7.00
C LEU A 54 5.28 5.23 6.51
N ILE A 55 5.96 4.16 6.14
CA ILE A 55 5.35 2.89 5.79
C ILE A 55 5.71 1.86 6.86
N ALA A 56 4.73 1.39 7.61
CA ALA A 56 4.92 0.37 8.63
C ALA A 56 4.31 -0.96 8.18
N ALA A 57 5.14 -1.99 8.04
CA ALA A 57 4.72 -3.31 7.57
C ALA A 57 5.67 -4.42 8.05
N SER A 58 5.26 -5.67 7.87
CA SER A 58 6.08 -6.85 8.20
C SER A 58 6.18 -7.80 7.01
N GLY A 59 7.21 -8.63 6.98
CA GLY A 59 7.41 -9.65 5.95
C GLY A 59 7.42 -9.12 4.51
N SER A 60 6.75 -9.82 3.60
CA SER A 60 6.67 -9.41 2.19
C SER A 60 5.94 -8.08 1.99
N SER A 61 4.98 -7.74 2.85
CA SER A 61 4.31 -6.43 2.79
C SER A 61 5.29 -5.27 3.01
N ARG A 62 6.34 -5.45 3.84
CA ARG A 62 7.40 -4.45 3.96
C ARG A 62 8.18 -4.28 2.65
N HIS A 63 8.44 -5.37 1.91
CA HIS A 63 9.10 -5.27 0.61
C HIS A 63 8.26 -4.51 -0.43
N SER A 64 6.93 -4.59 -0.37
CA SER A 64 6.09 -3.73 -1.20
C SER A 64 6.22 -2.24 -0.79
N GLY A 65 6.38 -1.98 0.50
CA GLY A 65 6.69 -0.65 1.03
C GLY A 65 8.01 -0.09 0.51
N LEU A 66 9.10 -0.89 0.51
CA LEU A 66 10.40 -0.48 -0.05
C LEU A 66 10.33 -0.13 -1.55
N ALA A 67 9.50 -0.84 -2.31
CA ALA A 67 9.27 -0.48 -3.71
C ALA A 67 8.48 0.84 -3.83
N ALA A 68 7.52 1.08 -2.94
CA ALA A 68 6.75 2.32 -2.92
C ALA A 68 7.59 3.53 -2.46
N GLU A 69 8.52 3.34 -1.53
CA GLU A 69 9.49 4.36 -1.09
C GLU A 69 10.19 4.98 -2.31
N ILE A 70 10.83 4.16 -3.14
CA ILE A 70 11.50 4.60 -4.35
C ILE A 70 10.56 5.39 -5.27
N LEU A 71 9.35 4.88 -5.48
CA LEU A 71 8.38 5.52 -6.37
C LEU A 71 7.86 6.85 -5.81
N LEU A 72 7.55 6.92 -4.52
CA LEU A 72 7.06 8.12 -3.86
C LEU A 72 8.15 9.20 -3.79
N GLU A 73 9.39 8.82 -3.53
CA GLU A 73 10.53 9.74 -3.55
C GLU A 73 10.81 10.27 -4.96
N ASP A 74 10.92 9.39 -5.95
CA ASP A 74 11.27 9.78 -7.32
C ASP A 74 10.16 10.59 -8.02
N LEU A 75 8.90 10.15 -7.88
CA LEU A 75 7.79 10.75 -8.62
C LEU A 75 7.08 11.87 -7.85
N CYS A 76 7.06 11.78 -6.52
CA CYS A 76 6.35 12.75 -5.68
C CYS A 76 7.30 13.69 -4.92
N GLY A 77 8.59 13.33 -4.77
CA GLY A 77 9.59 14.06 -3.98
C GLY A 77 9.20 14.14 -2.50
N LEU A 78 8.52 13.12 -2.02
CA LEU A 78 8.20 12.94 -0.61
C LEU A 78 9.41 12.35 0.11
N ALA A 79 9.58 12.64 1.39
CA ALA A 79 10.51 11.91 2.22
C ALA A 79 9.79 10.66 2.76
N VAL A 80 10.34 9.48 2.50
CA VAL A 80 9.67 8.22 2.86
C VAL A 80 10.60 7.35 3.72
N ASP A 81 10.08 6.87 4.84
CA ASP A 81 10.75 5.88 5.68
C ASP A 81 9.94 4.57 5.67
N VAL A 82 10.62 3.43 5.57
CA VAL A 82 9.96 2.10 5.61
C VAL A 82 10.50 1.30 6.80
N GLU A 83 9.64 1.11 7.80
CA GLU A 83 9.99 0.44 9.04
C GLU A 83 9.31 -0.93 9.20
N TYR A 84 9.92 -1.79 10.00
CA TYR A 84 9.19 -2.94 10.54
C TYR A 84 8.15 -2.46 11.54
N SER A 85 6.91 -2.96 11.41
CA SER A 85 5.83 -2.60 12.34
C SER A 85 6.20 -2.89 13.81
N SER A 86 6.91 -3.99 14.06
CA SER A 86 7.41 -4.35 15.39
C SER A 86 8.41 -3.33 15.95
N GLU A 87 9.29 -2.81 15.11
CA GLU A 87 10.28 -1.81 15.52
C GLU A 87 9.62 -0.46 15.81
N TYR A 88 8.67 -0.07 14.97
CA TYR A 88 7.95 1.19 15.13
C TYR A 88 7.20 1.24 16.45
N SER A 89 6.47 0.19 16.80
CA SER A 89 5.70 0.13 18.05
C SER A 89 6.58 0.09 19.30
N CYS A 90 7.85 -0.38 19.18
CA CYS A 90 8.79 -0.43 20.31
C CYS A 90 9.55 0.85 20.55
N ARG A 91 9.73 1.71 19.55
CA ARG A 91 10.55 2.93 19.67
C ARG A 91 9.91 4.03 20.50
N GLY A 92 8.61 3.99 20.72
CA GLY A 92 7.87 5.02 21.44
C GLY A 92 8.16 6.40 20.83
N GLY A 93 7.33 6.87 19.93
CA GLY A 93 7.65 8.04 19.13
C GLY A 93 7.84 9.34 19.93
N SER A 94 9.06 9.70 20.15
CA SER A 94 9.46 11.05 20.57
C SER A 94 9.67 11.99 19.37
N ASP A 95 9.24 11.56 18.18
CA ASP A 95 9.48 12.32 16.96
C ASP A 95 8.54 13.52 16.88
N SER A 96 9.12 14.70 16.72
CA SER A 96 8.40 15.93 16.44
C SER A 96 7.81 15.96 15.03
N ARG A 97 8.24 15.04 14.16
CA ARG A 97 7.69 14.83 12.82
C ARG A 97 6.31 14.18 12.92
N ARG A 98 5.42 14.58 12.04
CA ARG A 98 4.09 14.01 11.94
C ARG A 98 3.85 13.49 10.52
N PRO A 99 4.45 12.35 10.18
CA PRO A 99 4.27 11.76 8.84
C PRO A 99 2.84 11.30 8.63
N ALA A 100 2.41 11.23 7.38
CA ALA A 100 1.27 10.40 7.02
C ALA A 100 1.72 8.93 7.03
N VAL A 101 0.94 8.04 7.64
CA VAL A 101 1.37 6.65 7.86
C VAL A 101 0.59 5.67 7.01
N ILE A 102 1.31 4.84 6.25
CA ILE A 102 0.76 3.71 5.51
C ILE A 102 1.04 2.44 6.30
N VAL A 103 0.01 1.68 6.62
CA VAL A 103 0.14 0.33 7.19
C VAL A 103 -0.26 -0.71 6.16
N ILE A 104 0.55 -1.77 6.00
CA ILE A 104 0.32 -2.80 4.99
C ILE A 104 0.29 -4.18 5.64
N SER A 105 -0.81 -4.90 5.50
CA SER A 105 -0.95 -6.29 5.95
C SER A 105 -1.94 -7.04 5.08
N GLN A 106 -1.57 -8.23 4.62
CA GLN A 106 -2.47 -9.06 3.81
C GLN A 106 -3.75 -9.43 4.57
N SER A 107 -3.63 -9.84 5.83
CA SER A 107 -4.76 -10.22 6.68
C SER A 107 -5.48 -9.02 7.31
N GLY A 108 -4.78 -7.91 7.49
CA GLY A 108 -5.27 -6.77 8.28
C GLY A 108 -5.40 -7.05 9.79
N GLU A 109 -4.87 -8.20 10.26
CA GLU A 109 -4.92 -8.64 11.65
C GLU A 109 -3.53 -8.88 12.26
N THR A 110 -2.46 -8.46 11.58
CA THR A 110 -1.10 -8.60 12.10
C THR A 110 -0.92 -7.74 13.34
N SER A 111 -0.63 -8.36 14.49
CA SER A 111 -0.57 -7.71 15.79
C SER A 111 0.34 -6.48 15.82
N ASP A 112 1.57 -6.61 15.30
CA ASP A 112 2.53 -5.50 15.28
C ASP A 112 2.06 -4.35 14.39
N THR A 113 1.42 -4.66 13.26
CA THR A 113 0.90 -3.64 12.33
C THR A 113 -0.31 -2.92 12.94
N LEU A 114 -1.18 -3.64 13.66
CA LEU A 114 -2.27 -3.03 14.42
C LEU A 114 -1.76 -2.15 15.56
N ALA A 115 -0.73 -2.60 16.28
CA ALA A 115 -0.11 -1.80 17.33
C ALA A 115 0.45 -0.49 16.77
N ALA A 116 1.19 -0.55 15.65
CA ALA A 116 1.70 0.63 14.96
C ALA A 116 0.56 1.57 14.51
N LEU A 117 -0.49 1.04 13.88
CA LEU A 117 -1.66 1.82 13.47
C LEU A 117 -2.30 2.56 14.64
N ARG A 118 -2.54 1.86 15.76
CA ARG A 118 -3.17 2.45 16.95
C ARG A 118 -2.32 3.52 17.59
N GLU A 119 -1.01 3.32 17.64
CA GLU A 119 -0.08 4.31 18.17
C GLU A 119 -0.11 5.60 17.36
N VAL A 120 -0.03 5.54 16.02
CA VAL A 120 -0.09 6.73 15.18
C VAL A 120 -1.46 7.39 15.22
N SER A 121 -2.54 6.62 15.29
CA SER A 121 -3.90 7.14 15.42
C SER A 121 -4.09 7.91 16.73
N GLN A 122 -3.53 7.42 17.85
CA GLN A 122 -3.56 8.11 19.15
C GLN A 122 -2.82 9.44 19.13
N ARG A 123 -1.82 9.58 18.27
CA ARG A 123 -1.10 10.86 18.06
C ARG A 123 -1.85 11.82 17.13
N GLY A 124 -2.99 11.39 16.58
CA GLY A 124 -3.77 12.18 15.63
C GLY A 124 -3.13 12.30 14.25
N GLU A 125 -2.24 11.38 13.90
CA GLU A 125 -1.61 11.31 12.58
C GLU A 125 -2.57 10.70 11.56
N LYS A 126 -2.36 11.01 10.28
CA LYS A 126 -3.17 10.47 9.20
C LYS A 126 -2.72 9.08 8.84
N THR A 127 -3.67 8.14 8.76
CA THR A 127 -3.40 6.73 8.51
C THR A 127 -4.09 6.23 7.27
N LEU A 128 -3.39 5.38 6.51
CA LEU A 128 -3.90 4.67 5.34
C LEU A 128 -3.55 3.19 5.48
N ALA A 129 -4.55 2.32 5.40
CA ALA A 129 -4.38 0.88 5.44
C ALA A 129 -4.45 0.26 4.03
N ILE A 130 -3.53 -0.66 3.71
CA ILE A 130 -3.61 -1.51 2.52
C ILE A 130 -3.75 -2.96 2.98
N THR A 131 -4.90 -3.58 2.70
CA THR A 131 -5.19 -4.94 3.16
C THR A 131 -6.05 -5.71 2.17
N ASN A 132 -5.95 -7.05 2.18
CA ASN A 132 -6.81 -7.93 1.38
C ASN A 132 -8.11 -8.31 2.10
N ALA A 133 -8.29 -7.87 3.34
CA ALA A 133 -9.48 -8.09 4.15
C ALA A 133 -10.15 -6.76 4.48
N ASP A 134 -11.15 -6.39 3.69
CA ASP A 134 -11.86 -5.10 3.73
C ASP A 134 -12.64 -4.86 5.03
N LEU A 135 -12.97 -5.93 5.76
CA LEU A 135 -13.63 -5.90 7.07
C LEU A 135 -12.67 -6.21 8.24
N SER A 136 -11.36 -6.20 8.00
CA SER A 136 -10.37 -6.42 9.06
C SER A 136 -10.30 -5.25 10.03
N THR A 137 -9.77 -5.54 11.23
CA THR A 137 -9.54 -4.52 12.26
C THR A 137 -8.72 -3.34 11.70
N MET A 138 -7.67 -3.62 10.92
CA MET A 138 -6.84 -2.59 10.31
C MET A 138 -7.61 -1.71 9.32
N ALA A 139 -8.49 -2.30 8.49
CA ALA A 139 -9.29 -1.57 7.53
C ALA A 139 -10.32 -0.66 8.22
N LEU A 140 -10.88 -1.11 9.35
CA LEU A 140 -11.90 -0.38 10.10
C LEU A 140 -11.32 0.73 10.99
N GLU A 141 -10.11 0.54 11.52
CA GLU A 141 -9.46 1.50 12.43
C GLU A 141 -8.67 2.59 11.69
N ALA A 142 -8.25 2.36 10.45
CA ALA A 142 -7.49 3.34 9.67
C ALA A 142 -8.38 4.50 9.18
N GLY A 143 -7.78 5.69 9.05
CA GLY A 143 -8.47 6.86 8.52
C GLY A 143 -8.90 6.71 7.07
N VAL A 144 -8.11 6.01 6.26
CA VAL A 144 -8.41 5.62 4.88
C VAL A 144 -8.06 4.15 4.69
N SER A 145 -8.89 3.39 3.98
CA SER A 145 -8.60 2.00 3.62
C SER A 145 -8.55 1.82 2.11
N MET A 146 -7.49 1.16 1.65
CA MET A 146 -7.31 0.75 0.26
C MET A 146 -7.32 -0.79 0.18
N PRO A 147 -8.49 -1.41 -0.03
CA PRO A 147 -8.62 -2.85 -0.08
C PRO A 147 -7.99 -3.46 -1.34
N LEU A 148 -7.51 -4.68 -1.21
CA LEU A 148 -7.11 -5.53 -2.32
C LEU A 148 -8.25 -6.50 -2.68
N ALA A 149 -8.29 -6.97 -3.92
CA ALA A 149 -9.19 -8.04 -4.34
C ALA A 149 -8.41 -9.27 -4.82
N ALA A 150 -7.34 -9.61 -4.07
CA ALA A 150 -6.49 -10.76 -4.39
C ALA A 150 -7.21 -12.10 -4.19
N GLY A 151 -8.29 -12.12 -3.39
CA GLY A 151 -8.98 -13.33 -2.98
C GLY A 151 -8.22 -14.10 -1.88
N VAL A 152 -8.73 -15.27 -1.53
CA VAL A 152 -8.12 -16.09 -0.47
C VAL A 152 -6.74 -16.59 -0.90
N GLU A 153 -5.73 -16.34 -0.08
CA GLU A 153 -4.35 -16.80 -0.25
C GLU A 153 -4.03 -17.78 0.89
N LYS A 154 -3.70 -19.01 0.54
CA LYS A 154 -3.48 -20.12 1.48
C LYS A 154 -2.01 -20.47 1.62
N ALA A 155 -1.20 -20.18 0.61
CA ALA A 155 0.23 -20.39 0.67
C ALA A 155 0.87 -19.44 1.69
N ILE A 156 1.86 -19.96 2.44
CA ILE A 156 2.60 -19.14 3.42
C ILE A 156 3.35 -17.99 2.73
N PRO A 157 4.13 -18.24 1.64
CA PRO A 157 4.73 -17.14 0.90
C PRO A 157 3.67 -16.37 0.11
N ALA A 158 3.62 -15.07 0.32
CA ALA A 158 2.71 -14.20 -0.43
C ALA A 158 3.07 -14.17 -1.93
N THR A 159 2.05 -14.18 -2.77
CA THR A 159 2.17 -14.11 -4.23
C THR A 159 1.25 -13.04 -4.79
N LYS A 160 -0.03 -13.36 -4.97
CA LYS A 160 -1.03 -12.46 -5.57
C LYS A 160 -1.36 -11.26 -4.69
N SER A 161 -1.36 -11.42 -3.36
CA SER A 161 -1.57 -10.28 -2.45
C SER A 161 -0.42 -9.29 -2.55
N PHE A 162 0.83 -9.77 -2.58
CA PHE A 162 2.01 -8.92 -2.76
C PHE A 162 1.97 -8.14 -4.08
N THR A 163 1.65 -8.81 -5.19
CA THR A 163 1.54 -8.16 -6.51
C THR A 163 0.40 -7.11 -6.51
N CYS A 164 -0.72 -7.38 -5.83
CA CYS A 164 -1.80 -6.42 -5.67
C CYS A 164 -1.40 -5.23 -4.79
N GLN A 165 -0.61 -5.45 -3.71
CA GLN A 165 -0.05 -4.36 -2.89
C GLN A 165 0.81 -3.43 -3.73
N LEU A 166 1.72 -3.97 -4.55
CA LEU A 166 2.54 -3.16 -5.47
C LEU A 166 1.68 -2.32 -6.43
N ALA A 167 0.64 -2.90 -6.99
CA ALA A 167 -0.25 -2.19 -7.91
C ALA A 167 -1.00 -1.04 -7.24
N VAL A 168 -1.52 -1.26 -6.02
CA VAL A 168 -2.24 -0.23 -5.25
C VAL A 168 -1.29 0.89 -4.79
N LEU A 169 -0.09 0.55 -4.34
CA LEU A 169 0.95 1.53 -3.98
C LEU A 169 1.38 2.37 -5.20
N PHE A 170 1.48 1.74 -6.37
CA PHE A 170 1.76 2.46 -7.61
C PHE A 170 0.62 3.43 -7.98
N LEU A 171 -0.65 3.01 -7.85
CA LEU A 171 -1.80 3.90 -8.06
C LEU A 171 -1.81 5.07 -7.09
N LEU A 172 -1.52 4.82 -5.80
CA LEU A 172 -1.38 5.86 -4.79
C LEU A 172 -0.28 6.85 -5.17
N THR A 173 0.88 6.35 -5.61
CA THR A 173 1.99 7.20 -6.08
C THR A 173 1.58 8.07 -7.26
N LEU A 174 0.89 7.51 -8.27
CA LEU A 174 0.41 8.28 -9.41
C LEU A 174 -0.61 9.35 -9.00
N TYR A 175 -1.49 9.02 -8.06
CA TYR A 175 -2.45 9.97 -7.52
C TYR A 175 -1.72 11.14 -6.83
N GLU A 176 -0.76 10.85 -5.95
CA GLU A 176 0.01 11.86 -5.23
C GLU A 176 0.86 12.71 -6.19
N ALA A 177 1.52 12.11 -7.17
CA ALA A 177 2.29 12.84 -8.18
C ALA A 177 1.41 13.82 -8.98
N LYS A 178 0.19 13.39 -9.32
CA LYS A 178 -0.80 14.26 -9.98
C LYS A 178 -1.25 15.38 -9.05
N ARG A 179 -1.61 15.07 -7.80
CA ARG A 179 -2.05 16.05 -6.79
C ARG A 179 -0.99 17.11 -6.52
N LEU A 180 0.28 16.72 -6.49
CA LEU A 180 1.42 17.60 -6.27
C LEU A 180 1.87 18.36 -7.54
N GLY A 181 1.17 18.17 -8.68
CA GLY A 181 1.52 18.81 -9.95
C GLY A 181 2.81 18.31 -10.60
N ARG A 182 3.28 17.12 -10.21
CA ARG A 182 4.54 16.52 -10.69
C ARG A 182 4.39 15.58 -11.88
N MET A 183 3.17 15.27 -12.29
CA MET A 183 2.88 14.51 -13.52
C MET A 183 3.23 15.35 -14.75
N GLY A 184 4.39 15.19 -15.31
CA GLY A 184 4.94 15.95 -16.44
C GLY A 184 6.39 16.35 -16.24
N ALA A 185 6.88 16.44 -15.01
CA ALA A 185 8.28 16.72 -14.70
C ALA A 185 9.18 15.47 -14.77
N ALA A 186 8.62 14.27 -14.63
CA ALA A 186 9.36 13.00 -14.59
C ALA A 186 10.08 12.65 -15.93
N SER A 187 9.72 13.31 -17.03
CA SER A 187 10.40 13.07 -18.32
C SER A 187 11.75 13.81 -18.46
N ALA A 188 12.10 14.72 -17.55
CA ALA A 188 13.25 15.61 -17.73
C ALA A 188 14.48 15.27 -16.87
N THR A 189 14.40 14.36 -15.90
CA THR A 189 15.48 14.20 -14.90
C THR A 189 16.13 12.82 -14.84
N HIS A 190 15.74 11.87 -15.67
CA HIS A 190 16.47 10.59 -15.70
C HIS A 190 17.76 10.74 -16.51
N LYS A 191 18.76 11.41 -15.93
CA LYS A 191 20.15 11.21 -16.34
C LYS A 191 20.63 9.93 -15.68
N PRO A 192 21.04 8.90 -16.43
CA PRO A 192 21.69 7.74 -15.83
C PRO A 192 22.92 8.24 -15.07
N LYS A 193 23.05 7.85 -13.79
CA LYS A 193 24.30 8.05 -13.04
C LYS A 193 25.42 7.30 -13.75
N PRO A 194 26.61 7.89 -13.87
CA PRO A 194 27.78 7.30 -14.53
C PRO A 194 28.24 6.02 -13.85
#